data_1f1a17aa0acd54441bdd991215ed8c38
#
_entry.id   1f1a17aa0acd54441bdd991215ed8c38
#
_cell.length_a   1.000
_cell.length_b   1.000
_cell.length_c   1.000
_cell.angle_alpha   90.00
_cell.angle_beta   90.00
_cell.angle_gamma   90.00
#
_symmetry.space_group_name_H-M   'P 1'
#
loop_
_entity.id
_entity.type
_entity.pdbx_description
1 polymer ?
#
loop_
_entity_poly.entity_id
_entity_poly.type
_entity_poly.pdbx_seq_one_letter_code
_entity_poly.pdbx_strand_id
1 'polypeptide(L)'
;MITTAIMLIVITLAAFAFARLEFRGKNIAFALFLSLMMIPNELVIITNFVTITNLDLRNSFLGLILPSVTSVFYIYLLRENFAQIPDELYYAAKVDGTSDLRYLRKVMIPICRPTLITIIILKVIECWNSYVWPRLITDDPNYYLVSNGIQEIRENGFGRENIPAMMA
;
A
#
# COMPACT_ATOMS: atom_id res chain seq x y z
N MET A 1 -5.65 -1.89 -8.77
CA MET A 1 -5.01 -0.72 -9.40
C MET A 1 -5.26 0.58 -8.64
N ILE A 2 -6.50 0.97 -8.29
CA ILE A 2 -6.80 2.19 -7.50
C ILE A 2 -6.08 2.18 -6.16
N THR A 3 -6.12 1.07 -5.43
CA THR A 3 -5.42 0.88 -4.15
C THR A 3 -3.92 1.17 -4.25
N THR A 4 -3.27 0.63 -5.30
CA THR A 4 -1.84 0.84 -5.54
C THR A 4 -1.51 2.30 -5.81
N ALA A 5 -2.34 3.00 -6.60
CA ALA A 5 -2.15 4.41 -6.90
C ALA A 5 -2.28 5.29 -5.66
N ILE A 6 -3.32 5.08 -4.84
CA ILE A 6 -3.52 5.83 -3.60
C ILE A 6 -2.37 5.54 -2.63
N MET A 7 -2.01 4.26 -2.46
CA MET A 7 -0.90 3.87 -1.60
C MET A 7 0.41 4.55 -2.02
N LEU A 8 0.73 4.58 -3.33
CA LEU A 8 1.95 5.25 -3.81
C LEU A 8 2.02 6.73 -3.42
N ILE A 9 0.91 7.43 -3.50
CA ILE A 9 0.86 8.84 -3.07
C ILE A 9 1.16 8.94 -1.57
N VAL A 10 0.47 8.15 -0.76
CA VAL A 10 0.61 8.18 0.71
C VAL A 10 2.03 7.82 1.13
N ILE A 11 2.58 6.69 0.64
CA ILE A 11 3.93 6.25 1.01
C ILE A 11 5.01 7.21 0.53
N THR A 12 4.84 7.82 -0.65
CA THR A 12 5.82 8.78 -1.20
C THR A 12 5.89 10.05 -0.35
N LEU A 13 4.73 10.58 0.07
CA LEU A 13 4.68 11.75 0.93
C LEU A 13 5.23 11.44 2.34
N ALA A 14 4.85 10.30 2.92
CA ALA A 14 5.34 9.87 4.22
C ALA A 14 6.86 9.61 4.21
N ALA A 15 7.36 8.88 3.20
CA ALA A 15 8.78 8.63 3.05
C ALA A 15 9.59 9.91 2.86
N PHE A 16 9.06 10.87 2.09
CA PHE A 16 9.66 12.19 1.92
C PHE A 16 9.73 12.96 3.25
N ALA A 17 8.64 12.97 4.01
CA ALA A 17 8.60 13.64 5.31
C ALA A 17 9.65 13.07 6.27
N PHE A 18 9.75 11.74 6.36
CA PHE A 18 10.75 11.07 7.20
C PHE A 18 12.18 11.13 6.64
N ALA A 19 12.39 11.35 5.35
CA ALA A 19 13.72 11.48 4.78
C ALA A 19 14.26 12.91 4.90
N ARG A 20 13.47 13.92 4.50
CA ARG A 20 13.95 15.29 4.26
C ARG A 20 13.46 16.34 5.24
N LEU A 21 12.21 16.23 5.71
CA LEU A 21 11.69 17.25 6.60
C LEU A 21 12.30 17.13 7.99
N GLU A 22 12.59 18.27 8.61
CA GLU A 22 13.08 18.36 9.97
C GLU A 22 11.93 18.77 10.89
N PHE A 23 11.57 17.90 11.82
CA PHE A 23 10.57 18.18 12.84
C PHE A 23 10.96 17.51 14.16
N ARG A 24 10.49 18.10 15.27
CA ARG A 24 10.78 17.58 16.62
C ARG A 24 10.22 16.17 16.79
N GLY A 25 11.08 15.25 17.25
CA GLY A 25 10.68 13.86 17.49
C GLY A 25 10.67 12.94 16.26
N LYS A 26 11.17 13.39 15.10
CA LYS A 26 11.25 12.60 13.85
C LYS A 26 11.78 11.19 14.07
N ASN A 27 12.91 11.05 14.75
CA ASN A 27 13.56 9.75 14.96
C ASN A 27 12.75 8.85 15.88
N ILE A 28 12.12 9.42 16.93
CA ILE A 28 11.26 8.68 17.85
C ILE A 28 9.98 8.22 17.10
N ALA A 29 9.35 9.12 16.37
CA ALA A 29 8.17 8.80 15.57
C ALA A 29 8.48 7.73 14.53
N PHE A 30 9.63 7.80 13.87
CA PHE A 30 10.05 6.78 12.89
C PHE A 30 10.35 5.44 13.56
N ALA A 31 11.03 5.42 14.72
CA ALA A 31 11.29 4.20 15.47
C ALA A 31 9.99 3.52 15.94
N LEU A 32 9.03 4.29 16.46
CA LEU A 32 7.70 3.79 16.82
C LEU A 32 6.95 3.26 15.59
N PHE A 33 7.05 3.96 14.46
CA PHE A 33 6.46 3.52 13.21
C PHE A 33 7.07 2.19 12.73
N LEU A 34 8.38 2.01 12.82
CA LEU A 34 9.04 0.75 12.49
C LEU A 34 8.65 -0.39 13.44
N SER A 35 8.38 -0.11 14.71
CA SER A 35 7.94 -1.15 15.64
C SER A 35 6.62 -1.80 15.23
N LEU A 36 5.77 -1.09 14.47
CA LEU A 36 4.54 -1.65 13.93
C LEU A 36 4.79 -2.78 12.90
N MET A 37 5.98 -2.84 12.30
CA MET A 37 6.34 -3.96 11.40
C MET A 37 6.47 -5.30 12.13
N MET A 38 6.65 -5.26 13.47
CA MET A 38 6.72 -6.49 14.26
C MET A 38 5.34 -7.14 14.47
N ILE A 39 4.26 -6.41 14.16
CA ILE A 39 2.90 -6.92 14.30
C ILE A 39 2.53 -7.65 13.00
N PRO A 40 2.29 -8.97 13.04
CA PRO A 40 1.81 -9.72 11.88
C PRO A 40 0.48 -9.17 11.38
N ASN A 41 0.34 -9.05 10.06
CA ASN A 41 -0.89 -8.55 9.42
C ASN A 41 -2.13 -9.38 9.78
N GLU A 42 -1.95 -10.67 10.03
CA GLU A 42 -3.00 -11.62 10.40
C GLU A 42 -3.69 -11.22 11.72
N LEU A 43 -2.95 -10.64 12.67
CA LEU A 43 -3.52 -10.18 13.94
C LEU A 43 -4.38 -8.92 13.78
N VAL A 44 -4.09 -8.12 12.77
CA VAL A 44 -4.78 -6.85 12.51
C VAL A 44 -6.06 -7.06 11.69
N ILE A 45 -6.22 -8.20 11.02
CA ILE A 45 -7.39 -8.50 10.18
C ILE A 45 -8.70 -8.38 10.96
N ILE A 46 -8.77 -8.96 12.16
CA ILE A 46 -9.99 -8.95 12.98
C ILE A 46 -10.35 -7.52 13.39
N THR A 47 -9.37 -6.77 13.85
CA THR A 47 -9.57 -5.36 14.25
C THR A 47 -10.00 -4.50 13.07
N ASN A 48 -9.40 -4.69 11.90
CA ASN A 48 -9.79 -4.01 10.68
C ASN A 48 -11.24 -4.36 10.28
N PHE A 49 -11.62 -5.64 10.39
CA PHE A 49 -12.98 -6.09 10.10
C PHE A 49 -14.00 -5.40 11.00
N VAL A 50 -13.77 -5.37 12.31
CA VAL A 50 -14.64 -4.67 13.27
C VAL A 50 -14.73 -3.18 12.95
N THR A 51 -13.60 -2.54 12.65
CA THR A 51 -13.56 -1.11 12.32
C THR A 51 -14.34 -0.80 11.06
N ILE A 52 -14.14 -1.55 9.98
CA ILE A 52 -14.85 -1.37 8.71
C ILE A 52 -16.36 -1.65 8.86
N THR A 53 -16.72 -2.64 9.68
CA THR A 53 -18.14 -2.94 9.99
C THR A 53 -18.79 -1.81 10.77
N ASN A 54 -18.11 -1.24 11.78
CA ASN A 54 -18.64 -0.12 12.56
C ASN A 54 -18.75 1.19 11.75
N LEU A 55 -18.01 1.30 10.66
CA LEU A 55 -18.09 2.42 9.72
C LEU A 55 -19.11 2.21 8.60
N ASP A 56 -19.88 1.11 8.63
CA ASP A 56 -20.84 0.73 7.58
C ASP A 56 -20.22 0.65 6.17
N LEU A 57 -18.93 0.27 6.09
CA LEU A 57 -18.18 0.17 4.84
C LEU A 57 -18.06 -1.27 4.32
N ARG A 58 -18.85 -2.22 4.86
CA ARG A 58 -18.99 -3.56 4.27
C ARG A 58 -19.63 -3.47 2.89
N ASN A 59 -19.35 -4.44 2.03
CA ASN A 59 -19.83 -4.47 0.65
C ASN A 59 -19.57 -3.14 -0.10
N SER A 60 -18.36 -2.57 0.09
CA SER A 60 -17.94 -1.35 -0.59
C SER A 60 -16.48 -1.42 -1.02
N PHE A 61 -16.17 -0.73 -2.12
CA PHE A 61 -14.77 -0.58 -2.56
C PHE A 61 -13.91 0.17 -1.54
N LEU A 62 -14.50 1.09 -0.76
CA LEU A 62 -13.77 1.80 0.30
C LEU A 62 -13.34 0.83 1.41
N GLY A 63 -14.20 -0.07 1.84
CA GLY A 63 -13.85 -1.09 2.84
C GLY A 63 -12.73 -2.02 2.37
N LEU A 64 -12.67 -2.33 1.06
CA LEU A 64 -11.60 -3.13 0.48
C LEU A 64 -10.27 -2.36 0.42
N ILE A 65 -10.30 -1.07 0.09
CA ILE A 65 -9.12 -0.25 -0.18
C ILE A 65 -8.48 0.28 1.12
N LEU A 66 -9.29 0.74 2.06
CA LEU A 66 -8.88 1.55 3.21
C LEU A 66 -7.76 0.91 4.06
N PRO A 67 -7.81 -0.38 4.46
CA PRO A 67 -6.72 -1.01 5.20
C PRO A 67 -5.42 -1.17 4.40
N SER A 68 -5.51 -1.13 3.07
CA SER A 68 -4.39 -1.34 2.15
C SER A 68 -3.76 -0.05 1.62
N VAL A 69 -4.22 1.12 2.08
CA VAL A 69 -3.75 2.44 1.61
C VAL A 69 -2.33 2.76 2.10
N THR A 70 -1.90 2.16 3.20
CA THR A 70 -0.58 2.41 3.77
C THR A 70 0.17 1.10 4.03
N SER A 71 1.49 1.17 4.03
CA SER A 71 2.36 0.06 4.39
C SER A 71 3.64 0.61 5.03
N VAL A 72 3.89 0.21 6.26
CA VAL A 72 5.11 0.60 7.00
C VAL A 72 6.36 0.16 6.23
N PHE A 73 6.34 -1.06 5.69
CA PHE A 73 7.45 -1.62 4.93
C PHE A 73 7.79 -0.78 3.69
N TYR A 74 6.79 -0.41 2.89
CA TYR A 74 7.04 0.39 1.68
C TYR A 74 7.45 1.83 1.99
N ILE A 75 6.94 2.42 3.09
CA ILE A 75 7.40 3.74 3.55
C ILE A 75 8.86 3.67 3.97
N TYR A 76 9.24 2.64 4.75
CA TYR A 76 10.62 2.41 5.16
C TYR A 76 11.54 2.24 3.94
N LEU A 77 11.20 1.33 3.02
CA LEU A 77 11.99 1.06 1.84
C LEU A 77 12.22 2.32 0.99
N LEU A 78 11.18 3.09 0.78
CA LEU A 78 11.27 4.32 -0.01
C LEU A 78 12.03 5.42 0.74
N ARG A 79 11.84 5.54 2.06
CA ARG A 79 12.58 6.48 2.91
C ARG A 79 14.07 6.21 2.89
N GLU A 80 14.49 4.94 2.98
CA GLU A 80 15.92 4.57 2.90
C GLU A 80 16.53 4.95 1.54
N ASN A 81 15.80 4.73 0.45
CA ASN A 81 16.25 5.17 -0.87
C ASN A 81 16.32 6.71 -0.98
N PHE A 82 15.35 7.43 -0.43
CA PHE A 82 15.37 8.88 -0.40
C PHE A 82 16.54 9.43 0.44
N ALA A 83 16.89 8.76 1.53
CA ALA A 83 18.00 9.14 2.39
C ALA A 83 19.38 8.97 1.73
N GLN A 84 19.50 8.10 0.72
CA GLN A 84 20.75 7.93 -0.04
C GLN A 84 21.02 9.09 -1.02
N ILE A 85 20.03 9.90 -1.34
CA ILE A 85 20.23 11.07 -2.20
C ILE A 85 21.00 12.14 -1.40
N PRO A 86 22.11 12.70 -1.93
CA PRO A 86 22.88 13.71 -1.21
C PRO A 86 22.07 14.92 -0.78
N ASP A 87 22.33 15.41 0.44
CA ASP A 87 21.63 16.56 1.01
C ASP A 87 21.94 17.86 0.26
N GLU A 88 23.09 17.95 -0.39
CA GLU A 88 23.52 19.08 -1.21
C GLU A 88 22.51 19.40 -2.32
N LEU A 89 21.91 18.36 -2.93
CA LEU A 89 20.86 18.55 -3.94
C LEU A 89 19.60 19.19 -3.37
N TYR A 90 19.25 18.85 -2.13
CA TYR A 90 18.10 19.45 -1.46
C TYR A 90 18.37 20.91 -1.10
N TYR A 91 19.54 21.20 -0.52
CA TYR A 91 19.92 22.57 -0.15
C TYR A 91 20.09 23.46 -1.39
N ALA A 92 20.71 22.98 -2.46
CA ALA A 92 20.79 23.70 -3.73
C ALA A 92 19.39 24.07 -4.27
N ALA A 93 18.47 23.10 -4.28
CA ALA A 93 17.08 23.35 -4.71
C ALA A 93 16.36 24.37 -3.82
N LYS A 94 16.67 24.42 -2.51
CA LYS A 94 16.14 25.43 -1.59
C LYS A 94 16.66 26.82 -1.87
N VAL A 95 17.96 26.94 -2.17
CA VAL A 95 18.58 28.22 -2.56
C VAL A 95 17.93 28.75 -3.85
N ASP A 96 17.61 27.84 -4.79
CA ASP A 96 16.89 28.18 -6.04
C ASP A 96 15.40 28.49 -5.82
N GLY A 97 14.91 28.53 -4.57
CA GLY A 97 13.50 28.81 -4.25
C GLY A 97 12.53 27.66 -4.62
N THR A 98 13.04 26.45 -4.85
CA THR A 98 12.21 25.30 -5.17
C THR A 98 11.44 24.82 -3.94
N SER A 99 10.10 24.67 -4.07
CA SER A 99 9.25 24.12 -3.00
C SER A 99 9.50 22.61 -2.80
N ASP A 100 9.23 22.10 -1.59
CA ASP A 100 9.44 20.70 -1.23
C ASP A 100 8.72 19.70 -2.16
N LEU A 101 7.47 19.97 -2.49
CA LEU A 101 6.71 19.14 -3.43
C LEU A 101 7.28 19.18 -4.84
N ARG A 102 7.81 20.30 -5.27
CA ARG A 102 8.47 20.43 -6.58
C ARG A 102 9.78 19.65 -6.59
N TYR A 103 10.57 19.73 -5.51
CA TYR A 103 11.79 18.94 -5.34
C TYR A 103 11.49 17.44 -5.32
N LEU A 104 10.50 17.01 -4.54
CA LEU A 104 10.06 15.61 -4.51
C LEU A 104 9.71 15.12 -5.93
N ARG A 105 8.87 15.86 -6.65
CA ARG A 105 8.38 15.44 -7.97
C ARG A 105 9.45 15.48 -9.06
N LYS A 106 10.31 16.50 -9.06
CA LYS A 106 11.28 16.73 -10.15
C LYS A 106 12.63 16.07 -9.93
N VAL A 107 13.02 15.80 -8.69
CA VAL A 107 14.33 15.28 -8.34
C VAL A 107 14.21 13.89 -7.72
N MET A 108 13.56 13.77 -6.57
CA MET A 108 13.58 12.51 -5.81
C MET A 108 12.83 11.37 -6.50
N ILE A 109 11.62 11.62 -6.99
CA ILE A 109 10.82 10.59 -7.68
C ILE A 109 11.55 10.05 -8.93
N PRO A 110 12.13 10.89 -9.81
CA PRO A 110 12.90 10.39 -10.95
C PRO A 110 14.13 9.57 -10.58
N ILE A 111 14.87 9.96 -9.55
CA ILE A 111 16.05 9.22 -9.07
C ILE A 111 15.63 7.85 -8.51
N CYS A 112 14.54 7.80 -7.73
CA CYS A 112 14.07 6.58 -7.09
C CYS A 112 13.05 5.79 -7.93
N ARG A 113 12.94 6.05 -9.24
CA ARG A 113 12.07 5.30 -10.15
C ARG A 113 12.21 3.77 -10.04
N PRO A 114 13.42 3.19 -9.99
CA PRO A 114 13.57 1.74 -9.88
C PRO A 114 12.88 1.17 -8.64
N THR A 115 13.06 1.83 -7.49
CA THR A 115 12.42 1.43 -6.22
C THR A 115 10.91 1.58 -6.28
N LEU A 116 10.39 2.65 -6.87
CA LEU A 116 8.95 2.85 -7.04
C LEU A 116 8.34 1.77 -7.95
N ILE A 117 9.00 1.40 -9.04
CA ILE A 117 8.55 0.32 -9.92
C ILE A 117 8.52 -1.00 -9.16
N THR A 118 9.56 -1.31 -8.36
CA THR A 118 9.57 -2.51 -7.52
C THR A 118 8.40 -2.53 -6.54
N ILE A 119 8.12 -1.42 -5.86
CA ILE A 119 6.98 -1.30 -4.94
C ILE A 119 5.66 -1.51 -5.67
N ILE A 120 5.49 -0.95 -6.88
CA ILE A 120 4.29 -1.13 -7.69
C ILE A 120 4.08 -2.62 -8.02
N ILE A 121 5.13 -3.29 -8.49
CA ILE A 121 5.07 -4.71 -8.86
C ILE A 121 4.69 -5.55 -7.65
N LEU A 122 5.37 -5.37 -6.51
CA LEU A 122 5.10 -6.11 -5.28
C LEU A 122 3.67 -5.88 -4.80
N LYS A 123 3.19 -4.62 -4.81
CA LYS A 123 1.82 -4.30 -4.39
C LYS A 123 0.75 -4.85 -5.33
N VAL A 124 1.00 -4.85 -6.63
CA VAL A 124 0.07 -5.44 -7.61
C VAL A 124 -0.02 -6.94 -7.39
N ILE A 125 1.10 -7.64 -7.17
CA ILE A 125 1.12 -9.08 -6.87
C ILE A 125 0.39 -9.36 -5.54
N GLU A 126 0.64 -8.58 -4.50
CA GLU A 126 -0.05 -8.68 -3.20
C GLU A 126 -1.57 -8.52 -3.35
N CYS A 127 -2.01 -7.47 -4.07
CA CYS A 127 -3.43 -7.23 -4.34
C CYS A 127 -4.06 -8.34 -5.19
N TRP A 128 -3.32 -8.89 -6.16
CA TRP A 128 -3.80 -9.99 -7.00
C TRP A 128 -4.02 -11.26 -6.19
N ASN A 129 -3.09 -11.57 -5.29
CA ASN A 129 -3.15 -12.75 -4.43
C ASN A 129 -4.04 -12.56 -3.18
N SER A 130 -4.59 -11.37 -2.97
CA SER A 130 -5.43 -11.09 -1.81
C SER A 130 -6.73 -11.86 -1.89
N TYR A 131 -6.98 -12.73 -0.89
CA TYR A 131 -8.19 -13.55 -0.80
C TYR A 131 -8.94 -13.31 0.52
N VAL A 132 -8.23 -13.40 1.65
CA VAL A 132 -8.85 -13.43 2.98
C VAL A 132 -9.62 -12.14 3.27
N TRP A 133 -9.00 -10.99 3.05
CA TRP A 133 -9.63 -9.70 3.32
C TRP A 133 -10.87 -9.43 2.46
N PRO A 134 -10.83 -9.57 1.14
CA PRO A 134 -12.03 -9.43 0.31
C PRO A 134 -13.14 -10.39 0.71
N ARG A 135 -12.82 -11.65 1.05
CA ARG A 135 -13.81 -12.64 1.48
C ARG A 135 -14.53 -12.26 2.77
N LEU A 136 -13.83 -11.60 3.70
CA LEU A 136 -14.41 -11.16 4.97
C LEU A 136 -15.31 -9.92 4.82
N ILE A 137 -15.01 -9.03 3.89
CA ILE A 137 -15.66 -7.73 3.77
C ILE A 137 -16.81 -7.72 2.76
N THR A 138 -16.81 -8.65 1.78
CA THR A 138 -17.79 -8.67 0.70
C THR A 138 -18.61 -9.96 0.71
N ASP A 139 -19.91 -9.82 0.93
CA ASP A 139 -20.91 -10.88 0.80
C ASP A 139 -21.66 -10.77 -0.54
N ASP A 140 -21.61 -9.60 -1.21
CA ASP A 140 -22.30 -9.33 -2.47
C ASP A 140 -21.37 -9.66 -3.66
N PRO A 141 -21.83 -10.51 -4.61
CA PRO A 141 -21.06 -10.87 -5.81
C PRO A 141 -20.58 -9.70 -6.65
N ASN A 142 -21.25 -8.55 -6.60
CA ASN A 142 -20.86 -7.34 -7.36
C ASN A 142 -19.52 -6.74 -6.90
N TYR A 143 -19.06 -7.08 -5.69
CA TYR A 143 -17.80 -6.60 -5.12
C TYR A 143 -16.71 -7.67 -5.06
N TYR A 144 -16.96 -8.86 -5.63
CA TYR A 144 -15.96 -9.93 -5.63
C TYR A 144 -14.74 -9.56 -6.47
N LEU A 145 -13.57 -9.82 -5.92
CA LEU A 145 -12.33 -9.81 -6.68
C LEU A 145 -12.21 -11.12 -7.48
N VAL A 146 -11.38 -11.12 -8.52
CA VAL A 146 -11.15 -12.29 -9.37
C VAL A 146 -10.79 -13.53 -8.55
N SER A 147 -9.91 -13.38 -7.55
CA SER A 147 -9.51 -14.47 -6.65
C SER A 147 -10.68 -15.06 -5.87
N ASN A 148 -11.61 -14.23 -5.39
CA ASN A 148 -12.81 -14.69 -4.67
C ASN A 148 -13.82 -15.33 -5.61
N GLY A 149 -14.02 -14.77 -6.79
CA GLY A 149 -14.91 -15.34 -7.81
C GLY A 149 -14.46 -16.74 -8.27
N ILE A 150 -13.17 -16.91 -8.52
CA ILE A 150 -12.60 -18.22 -8.87
C ILE A 150 -12.83 -19.26 -7.76
N GLN A 151 -12.62 -18.86 -6.51
CA GLN A 151 -12.81 -19.76 -5.36
C GLN A 151 -14.29 -20.15 -5.19
N GLU A 152 -15.21 -19.20 -5.36
CA GLU A 152 -16.64 -19.47 -5.26
C GLU A 152 -17.12 -20.42 -6.36
N ILE A 153 -16.67 -20.24 -7.59
CA ILE A 153 -16.95 -21.18 -8.69
C ILE A 153 -16.43 -22.57 -8.34
N ARG A 154 -15.26 -22.66 -7.70
CA ARG A 154 -14.66 -23.92 -7.27
C ARG A 154 -15.47 -24.61 -6.15
N GLU A 155 -16.02 -23.82 -5.21
CA GLU A 155 -16.78 -24.35 -4.07
C GLU A 155 -18.22 -24.67 -4.41
N ASN A 156 -18.87 -23.85 -5.23
CA ASN A 156 -20.34 -23.89 -5.40
C ASN A 156 -20.85 -24.58 -6.66
N GLY A 157 -20.02 -24.84 -7.67
CA GLY A 157 -20.68 -25.21 -8.89
C GLY A 157 -20.01 -26.15 -9.85
N PHE A 158 -18.77 -26.31 -9.78
CA PHE A 158 -18.10 -27.15 -10.76
C PHE A 158 -17.26 -28.19 -10.03
N GLY A 159 -17.84 -29.38 -9.92
CA GLY A 159 -17.07 -30.52 -9.50
C GLY A 159 -15.75 -30.59 -10.31
N ARG A 160 -14.82 -31.44 -9.85
CA ARG A 160 -13.45 -31.63 -10.43
C ARG A 160 -13.40 -31.75 -11.96
N GLU A 161 -14.53 -31.99 -12.62
CA GLU A 161 -14.64 -32.19 -14.09
C GLU A 161 -14.47 -30.89 -14.92
N ASN A 162 -14.62 -29.71 -14.33
CA ASN A 162 -14.58 -28.44 -15.08
C ASN A 162 -13.35 -27.55 -14.78
N ILE A 163 -12.32 -28.10 -14.13
CA ILE A 163 -11.05 -27.37 -13.89
C ILE A 163 -10.43 -26.78 -15.19
N PRO A 164 -10.48 -27.44 -16.36
CA PRO A 164 -9.96 -26.88 -17.61
C PRO A 164 -10.65 -25.58 -18.04
N ALA A 165 -11.96 -25.43 -17.78
CA ALA A 165 -12.71 -24.21 -18.11
C ALA A 165 -12.39 -23.03 -17.19
N MET A 166 -11.80 -23.27 -16.03
CA MET A 166 -11.34 -22.23 -15.09
C MET A 166 -9.94 -21.70 -15.43
N MET A 167 -9.21 -22.40 -16.29
CA MET A 167 -7.83 -22.05 -16.68
C MET A 167 -7.75 -21.40 -18.08
N ALA A 168 -8.86 -21.35 -18.82
CA ALA A 168 -8.99 -20.69 -20.11
C ALA A 168 -9.46 -19.24 -19.96
#